data_9d287a74b2424ea54d00ba3f6441a40c
#
_entry.id   9d287a74b2424ea54d00ba3f6441a40c
#
_cell.length_a   1.000
_cell.length_b   1.000
_cell.length_c   1.000
_cell.angle_alpha   90.00
_cell.angle_beta   90.00
_cell.angle_gamma   90.00
#
_symmetry.space_group_name_H-M   'P 1'
#
loop_
_entity.id
_entity.type
_entity.pdbx_description
1 polymer ?
#
loop_
_entity_poly.entity_id
_entity_poly.type
_entity_poly.pdbx_seq_one_letter_code
_entity_poly.pdbx_strand_id
1 'polypeptide(L)'
;MLWSELFSSGHEPLDKEIREFVDTPLWDNLADHLQQTYNAKSKLFYSGCSMDQDFWKGWNVKYKKGGKALCTLYPKQGYFVALVNVGAKESPEADLLIPLCDEYTQDLYIQTKSGTSGKSLAINVTSENILCDVKELIALRAGRVQ
;
A
#
# COMPACT_ATOMS: atom_id res chain seq x y z
N MET A 1 1.88 21.49 4.13
CA MET A 1 2.78 20.94 5.17
C MET A 1 2.94 19.44 4.98
N LEU A 2 4.15 18.95 5.10
CA LEU A 2 4.42 17.52 4.90
C LEU A 2 3.84 16.69 6.04
N TRP A 3 3.46 15.47 5.69
CA TRP A 3 2.93 14.50 6.65
C TRP A 3 3.86 14.33 7.86
N SER A 4 5.18 14.18 7.61
CA SER A 4 6.16 14.00 8.68
C SER A 4 6.36 15.24 9.53
N GLU A 5 5.95 16.40 9.05
CA GLU A 5 6.01 17.63 9.82
C GLU A 5 4.79 17.77 10.72
N LEU A 6 3.62 17.32 10.25
CA LEU A 6 2.39 17.34 11.03
C LEU A 6 2.45 16.34 12.19
N PHE A 7 3.00 15.15 11.92
CA PHE A 7 3.07 14.07 12.91
C PHE A 7 4.50 13.56 13.00
N SER A 8 5.24 14.12 13.96
CA SER A 8 6.62 13.70 14.22
C SER A 8 6.65 12.31 14.87
N SER A 9 7.86 11.78 15.05
CA SER A 9 8.03 10.45 15.65
C SER A 9 7.45 10.35 17.06
N GLY A 10 7.35 11.48 17.76
CA GLY A 10 6.77 11.50 19.10
C GLY A 10 5.28 11.80 19.12
N HIS A 11 4.65 11.97 17.96
CA HIS A 11 3.25 12.34 17.88
C HIS A 11 2.52 11.36 16.94
N GLU A 12 2.10 10.23 17.49
CA GLU A 12 1.38 9.20 16.73
C GLU A 12 0.00 9.73 16.30
N PRO A 13 -0.33 9.66 15.00
CA PRO A 13 -1.63 10.15 14.53
C PRO A 13 -2.76 9.21 14.94
N LEU A 14 -3.93 9.80 15.16
CA LEU A 14 -5.16 9.04 15.35
C LEU A 14 -5.70 8.64 13.98
N ASP A 15 -6.48 7.58 13.93
CA ASP A 15 -7.09 7.11 12.69
C ASP A 15 -7.86 8.22 11.98
N LYS A 16 -8.60 9.01 12.74
CA LYS A 16 -9.34 10.15 12.21
C LYS A 16 -8.43 11.17 11.55
N GLU A 17 -7.27 11.43 12.15
CA GLU A 17 -6.31 12.38 11.62
C GLU A 17 -5.70 11.90 10.31
N ILE A 18 -5.45 10.61 10.20
CA ILE A 18 -4.95 10.02 8.96
C ILE A 18 -5.98 10.19 7.85
N ARG A 19 -7.25 9.87 8.14
CA ARG A 19 -8.33 9.98 7.15
C ARG A 19 -8.55 11.41 6.69
N GLU A 20 -8.43 12.37 7.59
CA GLU A 20 -8.56 13.78 7.23
C GLU A 20 -7.42 14.24 6.32
N PHE A 21 -6.21 13.74 6.56
CA PHE A 21 -5.06 14.12 5.75
C PHE A 21 -5.12 13.54 4.34
N VAL A 22 -5.42 12.24 4.22
CA VAL A 22 -5.51 11.59 2.91
C VAL A 22 -6.75 12.03 2.14
N ASP A 23 -7.79 12.45 2.85
CA ASP A 23 -9.00 13.04 2.30
C ASP A 23 -9.52 12.34 1.04
N THR A 24 -9.67 11.02 1.13
CA THR A 24 -10.18 10.22 0.02
C THR A 24 -10.93 9.00 0.55
N PRO A 25 -12.13 8.70 -0.02
CA PRO A 25 -12.87 7.50 0.38
C PRO A 25 -12.15 6.20 0.00
N LEU A 26 -11.17 6.29 -0.88
CA LEU A 26 -10.39 5.10 -1.29
C LEU A 26 -9.62 4.51 -0.11
N TRP A 27 -9.17 5.34 0.82
CA TRP A 27 -8.51 4.88 2.04
C TRP A 27 -9.44 4.00 2.88
N ASP A 28 -10.63 4.52 3.19
CA ASP A 28 -11.60 3.77 3.99
C ASP A 28 -12.02 2.49 3.28
N ASN A 29 -12.21 2.56 1.97
CA ASN A 29 -12.59 1.41 1.17
C ASN A 29 -11.55 0.29 1.29
N LEU A 30 -10.27 0.63 1.14
CA LEU A 30 -9.20 -0.37 1.24
C LEU A 30 -9.07 -0.90 2.67
N ALA A 31 -9.10 -0.02 3.66
CA ALA A 31 -8.99 -0.43 5.07
C ALA A 31 -10.09 -1.40 5.44
N ASP A 32 -11.35 -1.09 5.07
CA ASP A 32 -12.47 -1.97 5.34
C ASP A 32 -12.34 -3.29 4.61
N HIS A 33 -11.90 -3.25 3.35
CA HIS A 33 -11.69 -4.46 2.55
C HIS A 33 -10.67 -5.39 3.21
N LEU A 34 -9.56 -4.84 3.68
CA LEU A 34 -8.50 -5.63 4.31
C LEU A 34 -8.99 -6.29 5.60
N GLN A 35 -9.78 -5.56 6.37
CA GLN A 35 -10.31 -6.11 7.61
C GLN A 35 -11.38 -7.16 7.36
N GLN A 36 -12.34 -6.87 6.48
CA GLN A 36 -13.47 -7.76 6.22
C GLN A 36 -13.06 -9.01 5.45
N THR A 37 -12.17 -8.88 4.47
CA THR A 37 -11.77 -10.00 3.61
C THR A 37 -10.75 -10.90 4.28
N TYR A 38 -9.76 -10.31 4.95
CA TYR A 38 -8.63 -11.06 5.49
C TYR A 38 -8.55 -11.05 7.00
N ASN A 39 -9.39 -10.27 7.68
CA ASN A 39 -9.26 -10.02 9.11
C ASN A 39 -7.84 -9.54 9.43
N ALA A 40 -7.28 -8.74 8.52
CA ALA A 40 -5.92 -8.23 8.65
C ALA A 40 -5.82 -7.26 9.81
N LYS A 41 -4.70 -7.32 10.52
CA LYS A 41 -4.43 -6.40 11.62
C LYS A 41 -3.54 -5.26 11.14
N SER A 42 -3.90 -4.05 11.54
CA SER A 42 -3.13 -2.86 11.19
C SER A 42 -2.24 -2.44 12.35
N LYS A 43 -1.10 -1.85 12.02
CA LYS A 43 -0.18 -1.32 13.02
C LYS A 43 0.53 -0.10 12.46
N LEU A 44 0.64 0.94 13.29
CA LEU A 44 1.35 2.15 12.91
C LEU A 44 2.86 1.97 13.12
N PHE A 45 3.64 2.45 12.16
CA PHE A 45 5.10 2.47 12.24
C PHE A 45 5.59 3.84 11.79
N TYR A 46 6.65 4.33 12.42
CA TYR A 46 7.29 5.56 12.01
C TYR A 46 8.52 5.23 11.18
N SER A 47 8.61 5.80 9.97
CA SER A 47 9.77 5.66 9.11
C SER A 47 10.60 6.94 9.18
N GLY A 48 11.90 6.81 9.53
CA GLY A 48 12.83 7.92 9.51
C GLY A 48 13.56 8.05 8.18
N CYS A 49 13.15 7.29 7.17
CA CYS A 49 13.82 7.24 5.86
C CYS A 49 13.76 8.59 5.15
N SER A 50 14.90 9.11 4.74
CA SER A 50 14.99 10.38 4.02
C SER A 50 15.17 10.19 2.51
N MET A 51 15.06 8.94 2.02
CA MET A 51 15.18 8.65 0.59
C MET A 51 14.04 9.29 -0.19
N ASP A 52 14.30 9.62 -1.44
CA ASP A 52 13.34 10.24 -2.35
C ASP A 52 12.71 11.49 -1.75
N GLN A 53 13.55 12.39 -1.20
CA GLN A 53 13.12 13.66 -0.64
C GLN A 53 12.06 13.48 0.44
N ASP A 54 12.31 12.52 1.33
CA ASP A 54 11.43 12.21 2.46
C ASP A 54 10.08 11.61 2.05
N PHE A 55 10.00 11.06 0.85
CA PHE A 55 8.77 10.44 0.36
C PHE A 55 8.25 9.36 1.31
N TRP A 56 9.15 8.58 1.89
CA TRP A 56 8.81 7.47 2.78
C TRP A 56 8.80 7.85 4.26
N LYS A 57 9.11 9.09 4.58
CA LYS A 57 9.26 9.53 5.96
C LYS A 57 7.91 9.75 6.63
N GLY A 58 7.84 9.37 7.92
CA GLY A 58 6.67 9.60 8.75
C GLY A 58 5.94 8.32 9.08
N TRP A 59 4.78 8.48 9.71
CA TRP A 59 3.95 7.36 10.14
C TRP A 59 3.29 6.68 8.94
N ASN A 60 3.31 5.34 8.95
CA ASN A 60 2.64 4.53 7.94
C ASN A 60 1.84 3.43 8.64
N VAL A 61 0.93 2.79 7.90
CA VAL A 61 0.07 1.75 8.44
C VAL A 61 0.38 0.44 7.73
N LYS A 62 0.85 -0.54 8.49
CA LYS A 62 1.15 -1.87 7.96
C LYS A 62 0.01 -2.82 8.25
N TYR A 63 -0.39 -3.59 7.24
CA TYR A 63 -1.43 -4.61 7.37
C TYR A 63 -0.83 -5.99 7.23
N LYS A 64 -1.11 -6.86 8.21
CA LYS A 64 -0.60 -8.23 8.23
C LYS A 64 -1.72 -9.22 8.49
N LYS A 65 -1.57 -10.41 7.93
CA LYS A 65 -2.44 -11.54 8.22
C LYS A 65 -1.56 -12.74 8.55
N GLY A 66 -1.74 -13.31 9.75
CA GLY A 66 -0.97 -14.49 10.16
C GLY A 66 0.53 -14.29 10.08
N GLY A 67 1.01 -13.10 10.42
CA GLY A 67 2.43 -12.77 10.35
C GLY A 67 2.95 -12.40 8.97
N LYS A 68 2.12 -12.54 7.93
CA LYS A 68 2.50 -12.21 6.56
C LYS A 68 2.07 -10.78 6.23
N ALA A 69 3.01 -9.95 5.77
CA ALA A 69 2.71 -8.57 5.39
C ALA A 69 1.90 -8.57 4.09
N LEU A 70 0.74 -7.91 4.10
CA LEU A 70 -0.10 -7.76 2.92
C LEU A 70 0.22 -6.48 2.16
N CYS A 71 0.35 -5.37 2.88
CA CYS A 71 0.69 -4.08 2.29
C CYS A 71 1.06 -3.08 3.38
N THR A 72 1.64 -1.97 2.95
CA THR A 72 1.91 -0.83 3.82
C THR A 72 1.33 0.40 3.15
N LEU A 73 0.56 1.20 3.90
CA LEU A 73 -0.07 2.40 3.38
C LEU A 73 0.65 3.63 3.90
N TYR A 74 1.08 4.49 2.98
CA TYR A 74 1.77 5.74 3.30
C TYR A 74 0.85 6.92 3.00
N PRO A 75 0.38 7.63 4.05
CA PRO A 75 -0.50 8.79 3.84
C PRO A 75 0.19 9.89 3.05
N LYS A 76 -0.54 10.47 2.10
CA LYS A 76 -0.13 11.65 1.36
C LYS A 76 -1.28 12.65 1.38
N GLN A 77 -1.02 13.88 1.04
CA GLN A 77 -2.07 14.89 1.03
C GLN A 77 -3.00 14.67 -0.15
N GLY A 78 -4.23 14.26 0.15
CA GLY A 78 -5.25 14.03 -0.87
C GLY A 78 -5.22 12.66 -1.52
N TYR A 79 -4.28 11.79 -1.15
CA TYR A 79 -4.19 10.43 -1.66
C TYR A 79 -3.28 9.60 -0.76
N PHE A 80 -2.97 8.37 -1.13
CA PHE A 80 -2.02 7.56 -0.38
C PHE A 80 -1.28 6.62 -1.31
N VAL A 81 -0.14 6.10 -0.82
CA VAL A 81 0.65 5.13 -1.55
C VAL A 81 0.46 3.77 -0.90
N ALA A 82 0.12 2.77 -1.70
CA ALA A 82 0.04 1.39 -1.24
C ALA A 82 1.30 0.67 -1.70
N LEU A 83 2.12 0.25 -0.75
CA LEU A 83 3.31 -0.54 -1.05
C LEU A 83 2.94 -2.01 -0.95
N VAL A 84 2.97 -2.71 -2.09
CA VAL A 84 2.62 -4.12 -2.17
C VAL A 84 3.81 -4.89 -2.72
N ASN A 85 4.23 -5.93 -2.02
CA ASN A 85 5.33 -6.77 -2.49
C ASN A 85 4.79 -7.95 -3.29
N VAL A 86 5.21 -8.05 -4.55
CA VAL A 86 4.92 -9.20 -5.40
C VAL A 86 6.17 -10.08 -5.34
N GLY A 87 6.11 -11.11 -4.50
CA GLY A 87 7.25 -12.01 -4.34
C GLY A 87 7.49 -12.88 -5.57
N ALA A 88 8.65 -13.52 -5.60
CA ALA A 88 8.98 -14.43 -6.70
C ALA A 88 7.93 -15.52 -6.86
N LYS A 89 7.34 -15.95 -5.75
CA LYS A 89 6.31 -17.00 -5.73
C LYS A 89 5.02 -16.56 -6.40
N GLU A 90 4.67 -15.27 -6.26
CA GLU A 90 3.45 -14.70 -6.84
C GLU A 90 3.65 -14.20 -8.27
N SER A 91 4.89 -14.10 -8.73
CA SER A 91 5.23 -13.50 -10.01
C SER A 91 4.50 -14.11 -11.22
N PRO A 92 4.39 -15.44 -11.34
CA PRO A 92 3.67 -16.02 -12.49
C PRO A 92 2.21 -15.58 -12.57
N GLU A 93 1.52 -15.53 -11.43
CA GLU A 93 0.13 -15.08 -11.41
C GLU A 93 0.02 -13.58 -11.65
N ALA A 94 0.98 -12.81 -11.13
CA ALA A 94 1.02 -11.37 -11.36
C ALA A 94 1.20 -11.07 -12.85
N ASP A 95 2.06 -11.80 -13.54
CA ASP A 95 2.27 -11.62 -14.97
C ASP A 95 0.99 -11.83 -15.78
N LEU A 96 0.09 -12.70 -15.30
CA LEU A 96 -1.21 -12.92 -15.94
C LEU A 96 -2.21 -11.83 -15.57
N LEU A 97 -2.11 -11.27 -14.38
CA LEU A 97 -3.02 -10.26 -13.87
C LEU A 97 -2.74 -8.87 -14.46
N ILE A 98 -1.48 -8.49 -14.56
CA ILE A 98 -1.07 -7.13 -14.92
C ILE A 98 -1.68 -6.64 -16.25
N PRO A 99 -1.76 -7.45 -17.32
CA PRO A 99 -2.39 -6.98 -18.56
C PRO A 99 -3.86 -6.58 -18.41
N LEU A 100 -4.52 -7.00 -17.32
CA LEU A 100 -5.92 -6.68 -17.06
C LEU A 100 -6.07 -5.44 -16.17
N CYS A 101 -4.96 -4.91 -15.68
CA CYS A 101 -4.96 -3.77 -14.78
C CYS A 101 -5.01 -2.44 -15.52
N ASP A 102 -5.20 -1.37 -14.77
CA ASP A 102 -5.13 -0.01 -15.29
C ASP A 102 -3.75 0.23 -15.94
N GLU A 103 -3.71 1.07 -16.95
CA GLU A 103 -2.48 1.39 -17.67
C GLU A 103 -1.38 1.88 -16.72
N TYR A 104 -1.76 2.70 -15.73
CA TYR A 104 -0.82 3.18 -14.71
C TYR A 104 -0.13 2.00 -14.00
N THR A 105 -0.92 1.01 -13.59
CA THR A 105 -0.41 -0.16 -12.88
C THR A 105 0.49 -1.01 -13.77
N GLN A 106 0.10 -1.16 -15.04
CA GLN A 106 0.90 -1.90 -16.01
C GLN A 106 2.28 -1.27 -16.18
N ASP A 107 2.32 0.05 -16.38
CA ASP A 107 3.58 0.78 -16.56
C ASP A 107 4.45 0.69 -15.31
N LEU A 108 3.85 0.86 -14.15
CA LEU A 108 4.58 0.77 -12.88
C LEU A 108 5.22 -0.61 -12.70
N TYR A 109 4.47 -1.66 -13.01
CA TYR A 109 4.97 -3.03 -12.87
C TYR A 109 6.17 -3.27 -13.77
N ILE A 110 6.08 -2.81 -15.02
CA ILE A 110 7.16 -2.97 -15.99
C ILE A 110 8.42 -2.20 -15.57
N GLN A 111 8.23 -0.99 -15.03
CA GLN A 111 9.35 -0.12 -14.65
C GLN A 111 9.99 -0.52 -13.32
N THR A 112 9.28 -1.26 -12.48
CA THR A 112 9.80 -1.65 -11.18
C THR A 112 10.77 -2.82 -11.34
N LYS A 113 11.96 -2.67 -10.79
CA LYS A 113 12.99 -3.71 -10.86
C LYS A 113 12.70 -4.83 -9.89
N SER A 114 12.94 -6.08 -10.35
CA SER A 114 12.85 -7.24 -9.49
C SER A 114 14.10 -7.36 -8.65
N GLY A 115 13.92 -7.59 -7.34
CA GLY A 115 15.00 -7.98 -6.45
C GLY A 115 14.97 -9.49 -6.22
N THR A 116 15.77 -9.95 -5.27
CA THR A 116 15.81 -11.38 -4.92
C THR A 116 14.48 -11.85 -4.33
N SER A 117 13.74 -10.95 -3.69
CA SER A 117 12.45 -11.27 -3.07
C SER A 117 11.25 -10.84 -3.92
N GLY A 118 11.48 -10.45 -5.18
CA GLY A 118 10.42 -10.03 -6.08
C GLY A 118 10.40 -8.52 -6.32
N LYS A 119 9.22 -8.00 -6.63
CA LYS A 119 9.02 -6.57 -6.89
C LYS A 119 8.25 -5.92 -5.76
N SER A 120 8.71 -4.76 -5.29
CA SER A 120 7.96 -3.93 -4.35
C SER A 120 7.32 -2.78 -5.12
N LEU A 121 6.00 -2.84 -5.26
CA LEU A 121 5.25 -1.85 -6.04
C LEU A 121 4.75 -0.73 -5.14
N ALA A 122 5.19 0.49 -5.42
CA ALA A 122 4.73 1.69 -4.71
C ALA A 122 3.63 2.33 -5.57
N ILE A 123 2.38 2.04 -5.23
CA ILE A 123 1.23 2.40 -6.06
C ILE A 123 0.55 3.64 -5.50
N ASN A 124 0.50 4.71 -6.30
CA ASN A 124 -0.26 5.91 -5.93
C ASN A 124 -1.74 5.60 -6.15
N VAL A 125 -2.50 5.49 -5.06
CA VAL A 125 -3.92 5.15 -5.16
C VAL A 125 -4.72 6.43 -5.34
N THR A 126 -5.03 6.72 -6.59
CA THR A 126 -5.69 7.97 -6.97
C THR A 126 -7.03 7.76 -7.68
N SER A 127 -7.42 6.52 -7.94
CA SER A 127 -8.69 6.20 -8.59
C SER A 127 -9.21 4.84 -8.14
N GLU A 128 -10.49 4.59 -8.42
CA GLU A 128 -11.10 3.30 -8.10
C GLU A 128 -10.50 2.16 -8.91
N ASN A 129 -10.12 2.42 -10.16
CA ASN A 129 -9.49 1.40 -11.00
C ASN A 129 -8.16 0.96 -10.41
N ILE A 130 -7.35 1.91 -9.97
CA ILE A 130 -6.07 1.60 -9.33
C ILE A 130 -6.29 0.89 -8.00
N LEU A 131 -7.31 1.30 -7.24
CA LEU A 131 -7.67 0.62 -5.99
C LEU A 131 -8.01 -0.85 -6.25
N CYS A 132 -8.78 -1.15 -7.31
CA CYS A 132 -9.09 -2.53 -7.68
C CYS A 132 -7.83 -3.32 -7.97
N ASP A 133 -6.87 -2.71 -8.67
CA ASP A 133 -5.59 -3.36 -8.96
C ASP A 133 -4.83 -3.69 -7.67
N VAL A 134 -4.83 -2.76 -6.72
CA VAL A 134 -4.18 -2.97 -5.43
C VAL A 134 -4.82 -4.16 -4.71
N LYS A 135 -6.15 -4.22 -4.69
CA LYS A 135 -6.87 -5.33 -4.05
C LYS A 135 -6.52 -6.67 -4.68
N GLU A 136 -6.42 -6.71 -6.02
CA GLU A 136 -6.08 -7.94 -6.74
C GLU A 136 -4.64 -8.37 -6.44
N LEU A 137 -3.71 -7.43 -6.40
CA LEU A 137 -2.32 -7.74 -6.08
C LEU A 137 -2.18 -8.22 -4.63
N ILE A 138 -2.93 -7.63 -3.71
CA ILE A 138 -2.95 -8.07 -2.32
C ILE A 138 -3.51 -9.50 -2.23
N ALA A 139 -4.52 -9.82 -3.06
CA ALA A 139 -5.09 -11.17 -3.09
C ALA A 139 -4.03 -12.21 -3.48
N LEU A 140 -3.15 -11.89 -4.43
CA LEU A 140 -2.03 -12.77 -4.77
C LEU A 140 -1.10 -12.96 -3.58
N ARG A 141 -0.78 -11.87 -2.91
CA ARG A 141 0.11 -11.87 -1.76
C ARG A 141 -0.49 -12.67 -0.60
N ALA A 142 -1.80 -12.56 -0.40
CA ALA A 142 -2.51 -13.30 0.65
C ALA A 142 -2.66 -14.78 0.35
N GLY A 143 -2.34 -15.22 -0.87
CA GLY A 143 -2.48 -16.62 -1.27
C GLY A 143 -3.87 -16.96 -1.77
N ARG A 144 -4.67 -15.97 -2.17
CA ARG A 144 -6.03 -16.14 -2.66
C ARG A 144 -6.82 -17.11 -1.79
N VAL A 145 -7.08 -16.69 -0.56
CA VAL A 145 -7.82 -17.52 0.39
C VAL A 145 -9.16 -17.94 -0.22
N GLN A 146 -9.36 -19.24 -0.25
CA GLN A 146 -10.56 -19.84 -0.80
C GLN A 146 -11.73 -19.68 0.17
#